data_b6e1da8d021209a6c0fcc09b8752d12d
#
_entry.id   b6e1da8d021209a6c0fcc09b8752d12d
#
_cell.length_a   1.000
_cell.length_b   1.000
_cell.length_c   1.000
_cell.angle_alpha   90.00
_cell.angle_beta   90.00
_cell.angle_gamma   90.00
#
_symmetry.space_group_name_H-M   'P 1'
#
loop_
_entity.id
_entity.type
_entity.pdbx_description
1 polymer ?
#
loop_
_entity_poly.entity_id
_entity_poly.type
_entity_poly.pdbx_seq_one_letter_code
_entity_poly.pdbx_strand_id
1 'polypeptide(L)' 'LIGKDARVTAEVNNAKETGTVSVQGQEWTARSEKEDAVYPEGTRVWIREIQGVKLIVSDEKAVGLSQEKEEV' A
#
# COMPACT_ATOMS: atom_id res chain seq x y z
N LEU A 1 0.82 11.96 -1.70
CA LEU A 1 1.43 10.66 -1.39
C LEU A 1 1.02 9.56 -2.36
N ILE A 2 -0.05 9.77 -3.11
CA ILE A 2 -0.51 8.73 -4.03
C ILE A 2 0.58 8.43 -5.05
N GLY A 3 0.86 7.15 -5.25
CA GLY A 3 1.90 6.71 -6.14
C GLY A 3 3.26 6.53 -5.49
N LYS A 4 3.42 7.00 -4.26
CA LYS A 4 4.68 6.83 -3.56
C LYS A 4 4.81 5.41 -3.04
N ASP A 5 6.05 4.94 -2.95
CA ASP A 5 6.29 3.65 -2.33
C ASP A 5 6.43 3.81 -0.83
N ALA A 6 6.17 2.73 -0.14
CA ALA A 6 6.21 2.71 1.32
C ALA A 6 6.67 1.33 1.75
N ARG A 7 7.10 1.25 3.00
CA ARG A 7 7.51 -0.03 3.57
C ARG A 7 6.56 -0.38 4.71
N VAL A 8 6.09 -1.62 4.70
CA VAL A 8 5.21 -2.10 5.76
C VAL A 8 6.02 -2.25 7.04
N THR A 9 5.59 -1.57 8.10
CA THR A 9 6.26 -1.64 9.41
C THR A 9 5.48 -2.51 10.38
N ALA A 10 4.19 -2.75 10.11
CA ALA A 10 3.41 -3.73 10.85
C ALA A 10 2.45 -4.35 9.85
N GLU A 11 2.27 -5.66 9.97
CA GLU A 11 1.50 -6.42 8.98
C GLU A 11 0.20 -5.74 8.61
N VAL A 12 -0.03 -5.57 7.32
CA VAL A 12 -1.26 -5.00 6.79
C VAL A 12 -2.24 -6.15 6.57
N ASN A 13 -3.32 -6.14 7.32
CA ASN A 13 -4.31 -7.21 7.27
C ASN A 13 -5.68 -6.62 7.53
N ASN A 14 -6.48 -6.52 6.48
CA ASN A 14 -7.79 -5.86 6.58
C ASN A 14 -8.74 -6.63 7.49
N ALA A 15 -8.65 -7.95 7.49
CA ALA A 15 -9.53 -8.76 8.33
C ALA A 15 -9.27 -8.50 9.81
N LYS A 16 -8.02 -8.26 10.17
CA LYS A 16 -7.65 -7.96 11.55
C LYS A 16 -7.66 -6.46 11.81
N GLU A 17 -7.88 -5.66 10.80
CA GLU A 17 -7.86 -4.20 10.90
C GLU A 17 -6.52 -3.70 11.42
N THR A 18 -5.44 -4.28 10.92
CA THR A 18 -4.10 -3.90 11.32
C THR A 18 -3.31 -3.41 10.11
N GLY A 19 -2.26 -2.68 10.40
CA GLY A 19 -1.32 -2.32 9.36
C GLY A 19 -0.79 -0.91 9.52
N THR A 20 0.53 -0.78 9.39
CA THR A 20 1.17 0.53 9.30
C THR A 20 2.25 0.45 8.24
N VAL A 21 2.51 1.58 7.63
CA VAL A 21 3.59 1.71 6.65
C VAL A 21 4.39 2.95 6.97
N SER A 22 5.64 2.94 6.54
CA SER A 22 6.51 4.09 6.68
C SER A 22 6.65 4.75 5.32
N VAL A 23 6.35 6.03 5.27
CA VAL A 23 6.46 6.83 4.05
C VAL A 23 7.27 8.05 4.39
N GLN A 24 8.43 8.19 3.76
CA GLN A 24 9.27 9.37 3.96
C GLN A 24 9.53 9.64 5.43
N GLY A 25 9.79 8.57 6.19
CA GLY A 25 10.17 8.69 7.58
C GLY A 25 9.02 8.80 8.56
N GLN A 26 7.79 8.76 8.09
CA GLN A 26 6.62 8.85 8.95
C GLN A 26 5.78 7.60 8.84
N GLU A 27 5.22 7.19 9.96
CA GLU A 27 4.34 6.02 9.98
C GLU A 27 2.89 6.44 9.78
N TRP A 28 2.19 5.64 8.98
CA TRP A 28 0.78 5.86 8.68
C TRP A 28 0.03 4.57 8.87
N THR A 29 -1.21 4.68 9.35
CA THR A 29 -2.11 3.54 9.32
C THR A 29 -2.38 3.17 7.88
N ALA A 30 -2.37 1.88 7.58
CA ALA A 30 -2.54 1.42 6.21
C ALA A 30 -3.48 0.24 6.14
N ARG A 31 -4.13 0.12 5.01
CA ARG A 31 -4.99 -1.03 4.70
C ARG A 31 -4.73 -1.44 3.27
N SER A 32 -5.00 -2.70 2.97
CA SER A 32 -4.81 -3.21 1.64
C SER A 32 -5.92 -2.75 0.72
N GLU A 33 -5.57 -2.45 -0.52
CA GLU A 33 -6.57 -2.19 -1.55
C GLU A 33 -7.41 -3.43 -1.80
N LYS A 34 -6.77 -4.60 -1.71
CA LYS A 34 -7.47 -5.87 -1.90
C LYS A 34 -7.89 -6.40 -0.55
N GLU A 35 -9.13 -6.79 -0.46
CA GLU A 35 -9.74 -7.12 0.82
C GLU A 35 -9.05 -8.27 1.53
N ASP A 36 -8.60 -9.26 0.78
CA ASP A 36 -8.01 -10.45 1.36
C ASP A 36 -6.49 -10.50 1.27
N ALA A 37 -5.87 -9.42 0.84
CA ALA A 37 -4.42 -9.40 0.76
C ALA A 37 -3.81 -9.08 2.11
N VAL A 38 -2.69 -9.74 2.39
CA VAL A 38 -1.95 -9.52 3.63
C VAL A 38 -0.51 -9.20 3.23
N TYR A 39 0.01 -8.11 3.77
CA TYR A 39 1.38 -7.69 3.49
C TYR A 39 2.18 -7.73 4.77
N PRO A 40 3.12 -8.67 4.90
CA PRO A 40 3.91 -8.76 6.12
C PRO A 40 4.88 -7.60 6.25
N GLU A 41 5.40 -7.45 7.46
CA GLU A 41 6.39 -6.43 7.75
C GLU A 41 7.56 -6.54 6.77
N GLY A 42 8.01 -5.40 6.27
CA GLY A 42 9.13 -5.37 5.34
C GLY A 42 8.73 -5.36 3.88
N THR A 43 7.45 -5.60 3.59
CA THR A 43 6.99 -5.61 2.21
C THR A 43 6.99 -4.19 1.66
N ARG A 44 7.40 -4.04 0.40
CA ARG A 44 7.29 -2.76 -0.28
C ARG A 44 5.91 -2.67 -0.91
N VAL A 45 5.23 -1.56 -0.66
CA VAL A 45 3.90 -1.33 -1.21
C VAL A 45 3.84 0.07 -1.78
N TRP A 46 2.79 0.35 -2.52
CA TRP A 46 2.58 1.66 -3.13
C TRP A 46 1.24 2.21 -2.69
N ILE A 47 1.21 3.52 -2.44
CA ILE A 47 0.01 4.18 -1.98
C ILE A 47 -0.92 4.38 -3.15
N ARG A 48 -2.12 3.85 -3.04
CA ARG A 48 -3.11 3.92 -4.10
C ARG A 48 -4.16 4.98 -3.82
N GLU A 49 -4.44 5.21 -2.55
CA GLU A 49 -5.53 6.10 -2.17
C GLU A 49 -5.31 6.56 -0.75
N ILE A 50 -5.88 7.70 -0.39
CA ILE A 50 -5.86 8.21 0.96
C ILE A 50 -7.31 8.33 1.41
N GLN A 51 -7.64 7.66 2.52
CA GLN A 51 -8.99 7.70 3.07
C GLN A 51 -8.89 8.21 4.50
N GLY A 52 -9.16 9.50 4.68
CA GLY A 52 -9.04 10.11 6.00
C GLY A 52 -7.61 10.03 6.47
N VAL A 53 -7.40 9.32 7.57
CA VAL A 53 -6.06 9.16 8.14
C VAL A 53 -5.41 7.84 7.74
N LYS A 54 -6.05 7.07 6.86
CA LYS A 54 -5.53 5.78 6.43
C LYS A 54 -5.05 5.85 4.99
N LEU A 55 -3.98 5.12 4.72
CA LEU A 55 -3.47 4.97 3.35
C LEU A 55 -3.92 3.61 2.84
N ILE A 56 -4.42 3.60 1.63
CA ILE A 56 -4.79 2.35 0.97
C ILE A 56 -3.62 1.99 0.05
N VAL A 57 -3.07 0.81 0.27
CA VAL A 57 -1.83 0.41 -0.39
C VAL A 57 -2.01 -0.89 -1.15
N SER A 58 -1.09 -1.13 -2.06
CA SER A 58 -1.07 -2.35 -2.85
C SER A 58 0.39 -2.74 -3.06
N ASP A 59 0.63 -4.03 -3.21
CA ASP A 59 1.96 -4.51 -3.52
C ASP A 59 2.27 -4.39 -5.00
N GLU A 60 1.34 -3.86 -5.79
CA GLU A 60 1.55 -3.62 -7.20
C GLU A 60 1.89 -2.17 -7.43
N LYS A 61 2.93 -1.93 -8.21
CA LYS A 61 3.34 -0.57 -8.51
C LYS A 61 2.21 0.14 -9.24
N ALA A 62 1.97 1.32 -8.78
CA ALA A 62 0.93 2.11 -9.41
C ALA A 62 1.32 2.40 -10.84
N VAL A 63 0.59 2.33 -11.64
CA VAL A 63 0.94 2.61 -12.72
C VAL A 63 1.02 2.69 -13.70
N GLY A 64 1.01 3.03 -13.56
CA GLY A 64 1.04 3.07 -14.44
C GLY A 64 1.64 2.31 -15.30
N LEU A 65 1.94 1.87 -15.12
CA LEU A 65 2.50 1.16 -15.76
C LEU A 65 1.94 0.29 -16.40
N SER A 66 1.39 0.04 -15.96
CA SER A 66 0.91 -0.86 -16.53
C SER A 66 0.35 -0.58 -17.76
N GLN A 67 0.23 0.09 -17.99
CA GLN A 67 -0.25 0.29 -19.04
C GLN A 67 0.46 0.16 -20.04
N GLU A 68 1.03 0.11 -19.86
CA GLU A 68 1.54 -0.03 -20.62
C GLU A 68 1.63 -1.07 -21.14
N LYS A 69 1.46 -1.67 -20.95
CA LYS A 69 1.55 -2.55 -21.37
C LYS A 69 0.82 -2.95 -22.14
N GLU A 70 0.41 -2.60 -22.32
CA GLU A 70 -0.09 -2.80 -23.05
C GLU A 70 -0.03 -2.78 -24.00
N GLU A 71 0.24 -2.64 -24.11
CA GLU A 71 0.33 -2.64 -25.00
C GLU A 71 0.63 -3.31 -25.53
N VAL A 72 0.84 -3.66 -25.39
CA VAL A 72 1.10 -4.22 -25.89
C VAL A 72 0.96 -4.53 -26.45
#